data_e68037b62d2e97a48b941ee1c93d6837
#
_entry.id   e68037b62d2e97a48b941ee1c93d6837
#
_cell.length_a   1.000
_cell.length_b   1.000
_cell.length_c   1.000
_cell.angle_alpha   90.00
_cell.angle_beta   90.00
_cell.angle_gamma   90.00
#
_symmetry.space_group_name_H-M   'P 1'
#
loop_
_entity.id
_entity.type
_entity.pdbx_description
1 polymer ?
#
loop_
_entity_poly.entity_id
_entity_poly.type
_entity_poly.pdbx_seq_one_letter_code
_entity_poly.pdbx_strand_id
1 'polypeptide(L)'
;MQKLLSFLAGSERCFVNYIRVAIFIVMAWIGGLKVCQYEADGIVPFVTNSPFMSFFYANSGKTAIDENGVTGEANKGKEVAQYKLHKNPEGKMVKANIEWHKENGTYVFSYGLGTFICLIGLLTLLGIWSPKIGVIGGLLTFGMRIVTL
;
A
#
# COMPACT_ATOMS: atom_id res chain seq x y z
N MET A 1 8.89 39.08 -21.29
CA MET A 1 8.33 38.50 -20.06
C MET A 1 6.84 38.13 -20.21
N GLN A 2 5.98 39.01 -20.70
CA GLN A 2 4.54 38.76 -20.90
C GLN A 2 4.24 37.58 -21.86
N LYS A 3 4.98 37.42 -22.96
CA LYS A 3 4.81 36.29 -23.91
C LYS A 3 5.11 34.94 -23.27
N LEU A 4 6.10 34.86 -22.37
CA LEU A 4 6.42 33.64 -21.62
C LEU A 4 5.34 33.30 -20.61
N LEU A 5 4.81 34.30 -19.90
CA LEU A 5 3.72 34.13 -18.95
C LEU A 5 2.41 33.69 -19.64
N SER A 6 2.09 34.26 -20.80
CA SER A 6 0.91 33.84 -21.56
C SER A 6 1.05 32.42 -22.13
N PHE A 7 2.24 32.01 -22.54
CA PHE A 7 2.54 30.64 -22.96
C PHE A 7 2.38 29.66 -21.81
N LEU A 8 2.95 29.98 -20.63
CA LEU A 8 2.84 29.16 -19.42
C LEU A 8 1.38 29.03 -18.95
N ALA A 9 0.63 30.12 -18.94
CA ALA A 9 -0.80 30.10 -18.60
C ALA A 9 -1.63 29.27 -19.58
N GLY A 10 -1.32 29.32 -20.88
CA GLY A 10 -1.98 28.47 -21.88
C GLY A 10 -1.62 26.99 -21.78
N SER A 11 -0.44 26.69 -21.23
CA SER A 11 0.06 25.33 -21.08
C SER A 11 -0.39 24.67 -19.75
N GLU A 12 -0.96 25.39 -18.81
CA GLU A 12 -1.33 24.91 -17.48
C GLU A 12 -2.20 23.63 -17.54
N ARG A 13 -3.24 23.64 -18.36
CA ARG A 13 -4.14 22.47 -18.50
C ARG A 13 -3.40 21.25 -19.04
N CYS A 14 -2.48 21.46 -19.96
CA CYS A 14 -1.68 20.39 -20.53
C CYS A 14 -0.79 19.76 -19.47
N PHE A 15 -0.08 20.57 -18.66
CA PHE A 15 0.76 20.11 -17.57
C PHE A 15 -0.04 19.36 -16.52
N VAL A 16 -1.18 19.88 -16.11
CA VAL A 16 -2.06 19.21 -15.12
C VAL A 16 -2.52 17.85 -15.63
N ASN A 17 -2.86 17.74 -16.91
CA ASN A 17 -3.27 16.46 -17.50
C ASN A 17 -2.11 15.46 -17.57
N TYR A 18 -0.89 15.91 -17.90
CA TYR A 18 0.31 15.06 -17.83
C TYR A 18 0.56 14.54 -16.42
N ILE A 19 0.43 15.40 -15.40
CA ILE A 19 0.57 14.99 -14.00
C ILE A 19 -0.47 13.94 -13.63
N ARG A 20 -1.73 14.09 -14.04
CA ARG A 20 -2.78 13.10 -13.80
C ARG A 20 -2.49 11.75 -14.43
N VAL A 21 -1.99 11.74 -15.66
CA VAL A 21 -1.57 10.50 -16.33
C VAL A 21 -0.40 9.85 -15.59
N ALA A 22 0.60 10.63 -15.21
CA ALA A 22 1.75 10.13 -14.44
C ALA A 22 1.32 9.51 -13.10
N ILE A 23 0.43 10.20 -12.36
CA ILE A 23 -0.12 9.68 -11.09
C ILE A 23 -0.88 8.37 -11.35
N PHE A 24 -1.70 8.30 -12.39
CA PHE A 24 -2.43 7.07 -12.72
C PHE A 24 -1.47 5.91 -13.00
N ILE A 25 -0.42 6.11 -13.81
CA ILE A 25 0.57 5.08 -14.13
C ILE A 25 1.24 4.57 -12.84
N VAL A 26 1.68 5.48 -11.98
CA VAL A 26 2.33 5.12 -10.70
C VAL A 26 1.37 4.37 -9.77
N MET A 27 0.14 4.86 -9.63
CA MET A 27 -0.89 4.22 -8.79
C MET A 27 -1.28 2.84 -9.33
N ALA A 28 -1.46 2.70 -10.64
CA ALA A 28 -1.74 1.41 -11.27
C ALA A 28 -0.59 0.41 -11.08
N TRP A 29 0.65 0.88 -11.19
CA TRP A 29 1.84 0.07 -10.92
C TRP A 29 1.89 -0.40 -9.46
N ILE A 30 1.82 0.52 -8.51
CA ILE A 30 1.87 0.21 -7.06
C ILE A 30 0.69 -0.67 -6.65
N GLY A 31 -0.52 -0.35 -7.12
CA GLY A 31 -1.72 -1.15 -6.84
C GLY A 31 -1.64 -2.56 -7.45
N GLY A 32 -1.10 -2.67 -8.66
CA GLY A 32 -0.87 -3.97 -9.33
C GLY A 32 0.13 -4.85 -8.60
N LEU A 33 1.20 -4.27 -8.04
CA LEU A 33 2.18 -5.02 -7.24
C LEU A 33 1.57 -5.66 -5.99
N LYS A 34 0.49 -5.09 -5.44
CA LYS A 34 -0.20 -5.66 -4.27
C LYS A 34 -0.89 -7.00 -4.52
N VAL A 35 -1.01 -7.42 -5.78
CA VAL A 35 -1.46 -8.77 -6.15
C VAL A 35 -0.35 -9.80 -5.91
N CYS A 36 0.92 -9.39 -5.89
CA CYS A 36 2.05 -10.26 -5.63
C CYS A 36 2.13 -10.60 -4.14
N GLN A 37 2.23 -11.89 -3.81
CA GLN A 37 2.31 -12.37 -2.42
C GLN A 37 3.49 -11.77 -1.65
N TYR A 38 4.64 -11.62 -2.31
CA TYR A 38 5.83 -11.00 -1.72
C TYR A 38 5.57 -9.57 -1.21
N GLU A 39 4.88 -8.78 -2.01
CA GLU A 39 4.51 -7.41 -1.64
C GLU A 39 3.45 -7.37 -0.53
N ALA A 40 2.53 -8.35 -0.53
CA ALA A 40 1.54 -8.48 0.52
C ALA A 40 2.19 -8.78 1.88
N ASP A 41 3.19 -9.65 1.92
CA ASP A 41 3.96 -9.97 3.13
C ASP A 41 4.74 -8.73 3.63
N GLY A 42 5.28 -7.94 2.71
CA GLY A 42 6.04 -6.73 3.02
C GLY A 42 5.25 -5.63 3.72
N ILE A 43 3.93 -5.57 3.52
CA ILE A 43 3.07 -4.56 4.18
C ILE A 43 2.57 -4.98 5.57
N VAL A 44 2.73 -6.24 5.96
CA VAL A 44 2.22 -6.76 7.24
C VAL A 44 2.70 -5.97 8.46
N PRO A 45 3.99 -5.61 8.59
CA PRO A 45 4.46 -4.80 9.71
C PRO A 45 3.75 -3.44 9.81
N PHE A 46 3.52 -2.80 8.68
CA PHE A 46 2.86 -1.48 8.64
C PHE A 46 1.40 -1.57 9.07
N VAL A 47 0.66 -2.56 8.57
CA VAL A 47 -0.75 -2.75 8.91
C VAL A 47 -0.90 -3.19 10.37
N THR A 48 -0.07 -4.14 10.84
CA THR A 48 -0.13 -4.64 12.21
C THR A 48 0.16 -3.54 13.24
N ASN A 49 1.09 -2.63 12.94
CA ASN A 49 1.47 -1.54 13.85
C ASN A 49 0.62 -0.28 13.68
N SER A 50 -0.27 -0.23 12.69
CA SER A 50 -1.15 0.93 12.47
C SER A 50 -2.38 0.86 13.37
N PRO A 51 -2.69 1.92 14.15
CA PRO A 51 -3.89 1.98 14.96
C PRO A 51 -5.19 1.97 14.14
N PHE A 52 -5.11 2.38 12.86
CA PHE A 52 -6.26 2.48 11.96
C PHE A 52 -6.46 1.26 11.05
N MET A 53 -5.46 0.37 10.93
CA MET A 53 -5.50 -0.75 9.99
C MET A 53 -5.30 -2.11 10.66
N SER A 54 -4.83 -2.15 11.90
CA SER A 54 -4.52 -3.40 12.61
C SER A 54 -5.71 -4.35 12.71
N PHE A 55 -6.94 -3.83 12.74
CA PHE A 55 -8.17 -4.63 12.83
C PHE A 55 -8.48 -5.46 11.58
N PHE A 56 -7.83 -5.18 10.45
CA PHE A 56 -7.99 -6.01 9.23
C PHE A 56 -7.30 -7.36 9.34
N TYR A 57 -6.37 -7.52 10.28
CA TYR A 57 -5.62 -8.77 10.44
C TYR A 57 -6.08 -9.54 11.68
N ALA A 58 -6.33 -10.83 11.49
CA ALA A 58 -6.78 -11.72 12.57
C ALA A 58 -5.73 -11.90 13.67
N ASN A 59 -4.44 -11.83 13.33
CA ASN A 59 -3.30 -12.04 14.23
C ASN A 59 -2.55 -10.74 14.56
N SER A 60 -3.14 -9.59 14.29
CA SER A 60 -2.61 -8.29 14.69
C SER A 60 -2.53 -8.21 16.23
N GLY A 61 -1.39 -7.77 16.73
CA GLY A 61 -1.16 -7.66 18.19
C GLY A 61 -0.93 -8.97 18.93
N LYS A 62 -1.05 -10.15 18.30
CA LYS A 62 -0.71 -11.43 18.91
C LYS A 62 0.80 -11.62 18.90
N THR A 63 1.30 -12.14 20.03
CA THR A 63 2.72 -12.50 20.19
C THR A 63 2.87 -14.01 20.34
N ALA A 64 4.06 -14.52 20.06
CA ALA A 64 4.44 -15.91 20.31
C ALA A 64 5.85 -15.95 20.87
N ILE A 65 6.17 -17.05 21.56
CA ILE A 65 7.53 -17.28 22.05
C ILE A 65 8.32 -17.95 20.94
N ASP A 66 9.44 -17.35 20.57
CA ASP A 66 10.39 -17.89 19.59
C ASP A 66 11.64 -18.39 20.31
N GLU A 67 11.78 -19.70 20.38
CA GLU A 67 12.92 -20.36 20.99
C GLU A 67 14.20 -20.28 20.14
N ASN A 68 14.03 -20.13 18.82
CA ASN A 68 15.15 -20.11 17.88
C ASN A 68 15.61 -18.70 17.49
N GLY A 69 14.79 -17.67 17.81
CA GLY A 69 15.01 -16.28 17.43
C GLY A 69 14.76 -16.02 15.95
N VAL A 70 13.91 -15.07 15.64
CA VAL A 70 13.61 -14.66 14.26
C VAL A 70 14.66 -13.69 13.71
N THR A 71 15.22 -12.88 14.61
CA THR A 71 16.20 -11.83 14.27
C THR A 71 17.55 -12.02 14.95
N GLY A 72 17.91 -13.29 15.21
CA GLY A 72 19.15 -13.68 15.85
C GLY A 72 18.99 -14.06 17.33
N GLU A 73 20.10 -14.44 17.95
CA GLU A 73 20.13 -14.98 19.32
C GLU A 73 19.55 -14.03 20.39
N ALA A 74 19.58 -12.73 20.13
CA ALA A 74 19.03 -11.72 21.06
C ALA A 74 17.51 -11.88 21.33
N ASN A 75 16.78 -12.52 20.43
CA ASN A 75 15.34 -12.74 20.56
C ASN A 75 14.96 -14.19 20.96
N LYS A 76 15.94 -15.03 21.17
CA LYS A 76 15.72 -16.42 21.58
C LYS A 76 14.93 -16.48 22.90
N GLY A 77 13.83 -17.22 22.91
CA GLY A 77 12.96 -17.36 24.08
C GLY A 77 12.15 -16.11 24.46
N LYS A 78 12.21 -15.03 23.64
CA LYS A 78 11.44 -13.81 23.88
C LYS A 78 10.12 -13.82 23.12
N GLU A 79 9.15 -13.07 23.64
CA GLU A 79 7.92 -12.80 22.90
C GLU A 79 8.20 -11.92 21.69
N VAL A 80 7.76 -12.37 20.54
CA VAL A 80 7.85 -11.64 19.28
C VAL A 80 6.49 -11.60 18.58
N ALA A 81 6.26 -10.55 17.81
CA ALA A 81 5.01 -10.44 17.04
C ALA A 81 4.91 -11.60 16.02
N GLN A 82 3.75 -12.22 15.93
CA GLN A 82 3.49 -13.42 15.11
C GLN A 82 3.97 -13.25 13.66
N TYR A 83 3.78 -12.09 13.06
CA TYR A 83 4.19 -11.84 11.68
C TYR A 83 5.72 -11.99 11.45
N LYS A 84 6.54 -11.80 12.50
CA LYS A 84 8.01 -11.98 12.41
C LYS A 84 8.39 -13.44 12.27
N LEU A 85 7.64 -14.35 12.92
CA LEU A 85 7.84 -15.79 12.84
C LEU A 85 7.47 -16.35 11.46
N HIS A 86 6.50 -15.73 10.79
CA HIS A 86 5.96 -16.16 9.51
C HIS A 86 6.44 -15.33 8.31
N LYS A 87 7.52 -14.55 8.48
CA LYS A 87 8.12 -13.79 7.40
C LYS A 87 8.78 -14.75 6.38
N ASN A 88 8.40 -14.61 5.11
CA ASN A 88 9.06 -15.38 4.06
C ASN A 88 10.49 -14.86 3.82
N PRO A 89 11.48 -15.75 3.64
CA PRO A 89 12.81 -15.36 3.21
C PRO A 89 12.77 -14.72 1.81
N GLU A 90 13.72 -13.84 1.55
CA GLU A 90 13.80 -13.13 0.27
C GLU A 90 13.86 -14.11 -0.91
N GLY A 91 12.95 -13.96 -1.87
CA GLY A 91 12.85 -14.80 -3.05
C GLY A 91 12.34 -16.24 -2.82
N LYS A 92 11.93 -16.61 -1.60
CA LYS A 92 11.37 -17.93 -1.29
C LYS A 92 10.04 -17.83 -0.57
N MET A 93 9.05 -18.58 -1.04
CA MET A 93 7.74 -18.67 -0.40
C MET A 93 7.62 -20.01 0.33
N VAL A 94 7.53 -19.96 1.66
CA VAL A 94 7.37 -21.14 2.51
C VAL A 94 5.90 -21.45 2.67
N LYS A 95 5.46 -22.69 2.39
CA LYS A 95 4.04 -23.09 2.43
C LYS A 95 3.35 -22.78 3.75
N ALA A 96 4.00 -23.09 4.87
CA ALA A 96 3.45 -22.80 6.21
C ALA A 96 3.22 -21.29 6.44
N ASN A 97 4.13 -20.44 5.96
CA ASN A 97 3.98 -18.98 6.05
C ASN A 97 2.84 -18.49 5.15
N ILE A 98 2.69 -19.06 3.95
CA ILE A 98 1.58 -18.73 3.05
C ILE A 98 0.23 -19.07 3.70
N GLU A 99 0.11 -20.22 4.33
CA GLU A 99 -1.11 -20.64 5.04
C GLU A 99 -1.41 -19.68 6.20
N TRP A 100 -0.41 -19.35 7.00
CA TRP A 100 -0.57 -18.36 8.06
C TRP A 100 -1.04 -16.99 7.54
N HIS A 101 -0.44 -16.49 6.45
CA HIS A 101 -0.85 -15.22 5.84
C HIS A 101 -2.27 -15.25 5.28
N LYS A 102 -2.74 -16.41 4.77
CA LYS A 102 -4.14 -16.58 4.37
C LYS A 102 -5.09 -16.48 5.55
N GLU A 103 -4.79 -17.18 6.65
CA GLU A 103 -5.59 -17.13 7.89
C GLU A 103 -5.57 -15.73 8.52
N ASN A 104 -4.44 -15.04 8.47
CA ASN A 104 -4.31 -13.67 8.95
C ASN A 104 -5.10 -12.64 8.13
N GLY A 105 -5.57 -13.00 6.93
CA GLY A 105 -6.25 -12.09 6.02
C GLY A 105 -5.31 -11.20 5.20
N THR A 106 -3.99 -11.44 5.26
CA THR A 106 -2.95 -10.60 4.61
C THR A 106 -3.21 -10.41 3.13
N TYR A 107 -3.47 -11.49 2.39
CA TYR A 107 -3.65 -11.42 0.94
C TYR A 107 -4.95 -10.74 0.54
N VAL A 108 -6.03 -11.02 1.28
CA VAL A 108 -7.34 -10.38 1.03
C VAL A 108 -7.24 -8.87 1.22
N PHE A 109 -6.60 -8.45 2.31
CA PHE A 109 -6.35 -7.04 2.57
C PHE A 109 -5.47 -6.40 1.49
N SER A 110 -4.38 -7.08 1.08
CA SER A 110 -3.48 -6.58 0.04
C SER A 110 -4.20 -6.38 -1.29
N TYR A 111 -5.04 -7.33 -1.71
CA TYR A 111 -5.84 -7.21 -2.93
C TYR A 111 -6.85 -6.06 -2.84
N GLY A 112 -7.53 -5.93 -1.70
CA GLY A 112 -8.45 -4.83 -1.45
C GLY A 112 -7.73 -3.47 -1.52
N LEU A 113 -6.58 -3.36 -0.87
CA LEU A 113 -5.76 -2.16 -0.88
C LEU A 113 -5.24 -1.84 -2.30
N GLY A 114 -4.74 -2.84 -3.03
CA GLY A 114 -4.27 -2.68 -4.40
C GLY A 114 -5.38 -2.19 -5.34
N THR A 115 -6.57 -2.78 -5.25
CA THR A 115 -7.75 -2.36 -6.02
C THR A 115 -8.15 -0.93 -5.68
N PHE A 116 -8.13 -0.57 -4.40
CA PHE A 116 -8.45 0.77 -3.93
C PHE A 116 -7.45 1.82 -4.46
N ILE A 117 -6.15 1.52 -4.45
CA ILE A 117 -5.11 2.37 -5.02
C ILE A 117 -5.32 2.58 -6.52
N CYS A 118 -5.58 1.51 -7.28
CA CYS A 118 -5.87 1.60 -8.71
C CYS A 118 -7.11 2.46 -9.00
N LEU A 119 -8.15 2.32 -8.19
CA LEU A 119 -9.38 3.10 -8.32
C LEU A 119 -9.15 4.58 -8.06
N ILE A 120 -8.37 4.95 -7.05
CA ILE A 120 -7.97 6.34 -6.81
C ILE A 120 -7.20 6.91 -7.99
N GLY A 121 -6.25 6.14 -8.53
CA GLY A 121 -5.50 6.53 -9.73
C GLY A 121 -6.43 6.79 -10.92
N LEU A 122 -7.39 5.88 -11.14
CA LEU A 122 -8.39 6.02 -12.21
C LEU A 122 -9.27 7.26 -12.02
N LEU A 123 -9.76 7.52 -10.82
CA LEU A 123 -10.55 8.74 -10.53
C LEU A 123 -9.74 10.01 -10.79
N THR A 124 -8.46 10.01 -10.46
CA THR A 124 -7.56 11.13 -10.74
C THR A 124 -7.40 11.34 -12.25
N LEU A 125 -7.26 10.26 -13.01
CA LEU A 125 -7.19 10.30 -14.49
C LEU A 125 -8.49 10.81 -15.10
N LEU A 126 -9.64 10.31 -14.65
CA LEU A 126 -10.96 10.76 -15.10
C LEU A 126 -11.21 12.25 -14.83
N GLY A 127 -10.44 12.86 -13.97
CA GLY A 127 -10.39 14.31 -13.77
C GLY A 127 -10.01 15.11 -15.02
N ILE A 128 -9.48 14.47 -16.08
CA ILE A 128 -9.22 15.09 -17.39
C ILE A 128 -10.55 15.49 -18.04
N TRP A 129 -11.55 14.61 -17.95
CA TRP A 129 -12.89 14.84 -18.53
C TRP A 129 -13.83 15.56 -17.58
N SER A 130 -13.74 15.25 -16.27
CA SER A 130 -14.60 15.85 -15.24
C SER A 130 -13.78 16.33 -14.05
N PRO A 131 -13.58 17.63 -13.88
CA PRO A 131 -12.82 18.18 -12.74
C PRO A 131 -13.36 17.74 -11.37
N LYS A 132 -14.67 17.54 -11.26
CA LYS A 132 -15.32 17.10 -10.01
C LYS A 132 -14.82 15.69 -9.59
N ILE A 133 -14.70 14.78 -10.55
CA ILE A 133 -14.19 13.42 -10.31
C ILE A 133 -12.71 13.47 -9.89
N GLY A 134 -11.91 14.33 -10.54
CA GLY A 134 -10.51 14.53 -10.18
C GLY A 134 -10.31 15.06 -8.76
N VAL A 135 -11.20 15.93 -8.29
CA VAL A 135 -11.19 16.41 -6.89
C VAL A 135 -11.45 15.27 -5.91
N ILE A 136 -12.42 14.39 -6.22
CA ILE A 136 -12.71 13.21 -5.38
C ILE A 136 -11.46 12.32 -5.30
N GLY A 137 -10.80 12.02 -6.44
CA GLY A 137 -9.56 11.25 -6.46
C GLY A 137 -8.45 11.88 -5.62
N GLY A 138 -8.30 13.20 -5.70
CA GLY A 138 -7.33 13.96 -4.89
C GLY A 138 -7.63 13.91 -3.39
N LEU A 139 -8.90 14.06 -2.99
CA LEU A 139 -9.32 13.96 -1.59
C LEU A 139 -9.10 12.57 -1.01
N LEU A 140 -9.38 11.51 -1.80
CA LEU A 140 -9.13 10.13 -1.38
C LEU A 140 -7.64 9.86 -1.21
N THR A 141 -6.79 10.38 -2.11
CA THR A 141 -5.33 10.30 -1.99
C THR A 141 -4.83 10.96 -0.70
N PHE A 142 -5.37 12.14 -0.39
CA PHE A 142 -5.02 12.87 0.85
C PHE A 142 -5.48 12.11 2.10
N GLY A 143 -6.72 11.59 2.10
CA GLY A 143 -7.26 10.78 3.20
C GLY A 143 -6.43 9.51 3.42
N MET A 144 -6.03 8.83 2.35
CA MET A 144 -5.18 7.65 2.43
C MET A 144 -3.82 7.97 3.08
N ARG A 145 -3.23 9.13 2.77
CA ARG A 145 -1.98 9.56 3.40
C ARG A 145 -2.11 9.76 4.92
N ILE A 146 -3.24 10.28 5.39
CA ILE A 146 -3.49 10.46 6.83
C ILE A 146 -3.58 9.11 7.54
N VAL A 147 -4.23 8.13 6.92
CA VAL A 147 -4.41 6.78 7.50
C VAL A 147 -3.10 5.98 7.52
N THR A 148 -2.15 6.28 6.63
CA THR A 148 -0.85 5.59 6.52
C THR A 148 0.28 6.28 7.30
N LEU A 149 0.03 7.40 7.94
CA LEU A 149 0.95 8.06 8.87
C LEU A 149 0.83 7.48 10.28
#